data_a94eb49a8d2a7930e24aaf147e7b6197
#
_entry.id   a94eb49a8d2a7930e24aaf147e7b6197
#
_cell.length_a   1.000
_cell.length_b   1.000
_cell.length_c   1.000
_cell.angle_alpha   90.00
_cell.angle_beta   90.00
_cell.angle_gamma   90.00
#
_symmetry.space_group_name_H-M   'P 1'
#
loop_
_entity.id
_entity.type
_entity.pdbx_description
1 polymer ?
#
loop_
_entity_poly.entity_id
_entity_poly.type
_entity_poly.pdbx_seq_one_letter_code
_entity_poly.pdbx_strand_id
1 'polypeptide(L)'
;MSGTISMIAADSGTGKSSLIYQIMEAVTTGQPLFNQLPTKKCNVHIIQVDESFINARKKWKRMQLRPDESKVSFCWEWSPTQMEELENKIIDKNIQLCFMDSFGKLFGDSGDMNTIEAGYYMYSLNNIAAKTGCAFVVAHHLKKEQNKQKKDNSPRIPSLNDFFGSGYIVAGVRDAWGMWQKGEDTDGTPLYGLKYLKDNSGLIEKNWTFNLGGCEESQRFHLFGNKGGMEELDERMNIKSKLHILLKTNTPRWFSVEELHDAISTKKTFSGATSTVDIRSVKRELLGLVDDAAKT
;
A
#
# COMPACT_ATOMS: atom_id res chain seq x y z
N MET A 1 -7.57 -1.81 -10.08
CA MET A 1 -8.78 -1.23 -10.71
C MET A 1 -8.42 -0.73 -12.09
N SER A 2 -9.15 -1.15 -13.11
CA SER A 2 -8.92 -0.74 -14.49
C SER A 2 -9.22 0.76 -14.65
N GLY A 3 -8.40 1.48 -15.41
CA GLY A 3 -8.61 2.88 -15.73
C GLY A 3 -8.46 3.88 -14.58
N THR A 4 -7.67 3.53 -13.54
CA THR A 4 -7.48 4.39 -12.37
C THR A 4 -6.02 4.49 -11.95
N ILE A 5 -5.69 5.48 -11.12
CA ILE A 5 -4.37 5.66 -10.54
C ILE A 5 -4.41 5.30 -9.06
N SER A 6 -3.53 4.39 -8.66
CA SER A 6 -3.21 4.07 -7.27
C SER A 6 -1.82 4.58 -6.91
N MET A 7 -1.59 4.96 -5.66
CA MET A 7 -0.30 5.46 -5.20
C MET A 7 0.21 4.65 -4.00
N ILE A 8 1.50 4.35 -4.00
CA ILE A 8 2.21 3.74 -2.87
C ILE A 8 3.24 4.73 -2.36
N ALA A 9 3.04 5.29 -1.18
CA ALA A 9 3.95 6.26 -0.57
C ALA A 9 4.72 5.66 0.60
N ALA A 10 6.01 5.93 0.67
CA ALA A 10 6.89 5.50 1.75
C ALA A 10 8.15 6.35 1.79
N ASP A 11 8.88 6.28 2.90
CA ASP A 11 10.22 6.83 2.99
C ASP A 11 11.18 6.16 2.00
N SER A 12 12.30 6.82 1.70
CA SER A 12 13.35 6.23 0.87
C SER A 12 13.89 4.96 1.54
N GLY A 13 14.18 3.93 0.74
CA GLY A 13 14.73 2.68 1.27
C GLY A 13 13.72 1.69 1.89
N THR A 14 12.44 2.06 2.03
CA THR A 14 11.41 1.18 2.62
C THR A 14 11.06 -0.04 1.73
N GLY A 15 11.49 -0.08 0.46
CA GLY A 15 11.24 -1.24 -0.41
C GLY A 15 10.10 -1.07 -1.43
N LYS A 16 9.66 0.17 -1.73
CA LYS A 16 8.62 0.44 -2.76
C LYS A 16 8.91 -0.27 -4.08
N SER A 17 10.13 -0.08 -4.63
CA SER A 17 10.53 -0.70 -5.90
C SER A 17 10.54 -2.23 -5.81
N SER A 18 10.96 -2.81 -4.67
CA SER A 18 10.91 -4.26 -4.45
C SER A 18 9.47 -4.78 -4.46
N LEU A 19 8.55 -4.05 -3.84
CA LEU A 19 7.12 -4.39 -3.88
C LEU A 19 6.56 -4.31 -5.29
N ILE A 20 6.89 -3.25 -6.05
CA ILE A 20 6.48 -3.08 -7.46
C ILE A 20 6.97 -4.26 -8.30
N TYR A 21 8.23 -4.66 -8.17
CA TYR A 21 8.79 -5.78 -8.93
C TYR A 21 8.15 -7.11 -8.56
N GLN A 22 7.77 -7.30 -7.31
CA GLN A 22 7.08 -8.50 -6.88
C GLN A 22 5.63 -8.55 -7.39
N ILE A 23 4.94 -7.41 -7.42
CA ILE A 23 3.62 -7.30 -8.05
C ILE A 23 3.73 -7.56 -9.56
N MET A 24 4.72 -6.98 -10.23
CA MET A 24 4.98 -7.20 -11.66
C MET A 24 5.18 -8.69 -11.97
N GLU A 25 6.01 -9.40 -11.21
CA GLU A 25 6.20 -10.84 -11.37
C GLU A 25 4.86 -11.58 -11.22
N ALA A 26 4.10 -11.32 -10.16
CA ALA A 26 2.83 -11.97 -9.89
C ALA A 26 1.82 -11.77 -11.02
N VAL A 27 1.63 -10.53 -11.48
CA VAL A 27 0.62 -10.25 -12.51
C VAL A 27 1.06 -10.65 -13.92
N THR A 28 2.35 -10.73 -14.22
CA THR A 28 2.81 -11.19 -15.53
C THR A 28 2.74 -12.70 -15.66
N THR A 29 3.00 -13.41 -14.58
CA THR A 29 2.89 -14.87 -14.52
C THR A 29 1.46 -15.37 -14.25
N GLY A 30 0.64 -14.55 -13.60
CA GLY A 30 -0.67 -14.93 -13.08
C GLY A 30 -0.61 -15.71 -11.77
N GLN A 31 0.57 -15.76 -11.13
CA GLN A 31 0.73 -16.39 -9.81
C GLN A 31 0.19 -15.47 -8.70
N PRO A 32 -0.30 -16.04 -7.60
CA PRO A 32 -0.76 -15.23 -6.48
C PRO A 32 0.37 -14.37 -5.90
N LEU A 33 0.12 -13.07 -5.68
CA LEU A 33 1.05 -12.20 -4.97
C LEU A 33 1.20 -12.71 -3.52
N PHE A 34 2.44 -12.79 -3.05
CA PHE A 34 2.82 -13.37 -1.75
C PHE A 34 2.32 -14.82 -1.57
N ASN A 35 2.10 -15.58 -2.66
CA ASN A 35 1.52 -16.92 -2.67
C ASN A 35 0.09 -17.02 -2.09
N GLN A 36 -0.60 -15.90 -1.88
CA GLN A 36 -1.89 -15.86 -1.22
C GLN A 36 -2.93 -14.97 -1.91
N LEU A 37 -2.52 -13.83 -2.46
CA LEU A 37 -3.43 -12.86 -3.05
C LEU A 37 -3.59 -13.16 -4.54
N PRO A 38 -4.79 -13.57 -5.01
CA PRO A 38 -4.98 -13.92 -6.42
C PRO A 38 -4.72 -12.72 -7.32
N THR A 39 -4.07 -12.95 -8.46
CA THR A 39 -3.78 -11.93 -9.47
C THR A 39 -4.39 -12.30 -10.81
N LYS A 40 -4.61 -11.28 -11.65
CA LYS A 40 -5.01 -11.46 -13.04
C LYS A 40 -3.79 -11.25 -13.93
N LYS A 41 -3.53 -12.23 -14.83
CA LYS A 41 -2.41 -12.13 -15.77
C LYS A 41 -2.62 -10.97 -16.73
N CYS A 42 -1.59 -10.12 -16.87
CA CYS A 42 -1.65 -8.92 -17.71
C CYS A 42 -0.28 -8.48 -18.26
N ASN A 43 -0.29 -7.60 -19.26
CA ASN A 43 0.90 -6.95 -19.76
C ASN A 43 1.23 -5.71 -18.89
N VAL A 44 2.51 -5.54 -18.60
CA VAL A 44 3.01 -4.53 -17.68
C VAL A 44 4.00 -3.61 -18.37
N HIS A 45 3.93 -2.32 -18.06
CA HIS A 45 4.97 -1.35 -18.38
C HIS A 45 5.50 -0.73 -17.09
N ILE A 46 6.81 -0.57 -16.99
CA ILE A 46 7.46 0.05 -15.82
C ILE A 46 8.28 1.23 -16.30
N ILE A 47 7.93 2.43 -15.86
CA ILE A 47 8.73 3.64 -15.98
C ILE A 47 9.55 3.72 -14.70
N GLN A 48 10.85 3.40 -14.80
CA GLN A 48 11.78 3.38 -13.68
C GLN A 48 12.82 4.46 -13.84
N VAL A 49 12.69 5.54 -13.12
CA VAL A 49 13.58 6.71 -13.18
C VAL A 49 14.33 6.95 -11.86
N ASP A 50 14.01 6.20 -10.81
CA ASP A 50 14.61 6.35 -9.47
C ASP A 50 15.90 5.52 -9.30
N GLU A 51 16.00 4.41 -10.02
CA GLU A 51 17.22 3.59 -10.01
C GLU A 51 17.71 3.24 -11.43
N SER A 52 19.01 2.96 -11.56
CA SER A 52 19.58 2.54 -12.84
C SER A 52 19.21 1.10 -13.20
N PHE A 53 19.22 0.80 -14.50
CA PHE A 53 19.05 -0.57 -15.02
C PHE A 53 19.95 -1.60 -14.31
N ILE A 54 21.22 -1.23 -14.06
CA ILE A 54 22.18 -2.13 -13.42
C ILE A 54 21.73 -2.47 -11.99
N ASN A 55 21.28 -1.48 -11.24
CA ASN A 55 20.81 -1.66 -9.86
C ASN A 55 19.50 -2.46 -9.80
N ALA A 56 18.57 -2.18 -10.68
CA ALA A 56 17.32 -2.94 -10.80
C ALA A 56 17.62 -4.41 -11.12
N ARG A 57 18.54 -4.69 -12.07
CA ARG A 57 18.92 -6.05 -12.43
C ARG A 57 19.60 -6.81 -11.28
N LYS A 58 20.46 -6.14 -10.48
CA LYS A 58 21.05 -6.73 -9.27
C LYS A 58 19.94 -7.07 -8.24
N LYS A 59 18.99 -6.18 -8.05
CA LYS A 59 17.83 -6.37 -7.17
C LYS A 59 16.98 -7.56 -7.62
N TRP A 60 16.67 -7.64 -8.91
CA TRP A 60 15.93 -8.76 -9.50
C TRP A 60 16.61 -10.10 -9.26
N LYS A 61 17.93 -10.16 -9.50
CA LYS A 61 18.72 -11.36 -9.24
C LYS A 61 18.66 -11.77 -7.77
N ARG A 62 18.79 -10.82 -6.85
CA ARG A 62 18.70 -11.06 -5.41
C ARG A 62 17.30 -11.55 -5.02
N MET A 63 16.27 -10.92 -5.54
CA MET A 63 14.87 -11.31 -5.33
C MET A 63 14.49 -12.61 -6.03
N GLN A 64 15.35 -13.18 -6.86
CA GLN A 64 15.09 -14.36 -7.69
C GLN A 64 13.79 -14.22 -8.50
N LEU A 65 13.52 -13.02 -9.04
CA LEU A 65 12.33 -12.76 -9.82
C LEU A 65 12.35 -13.53 -11.15
N ARG A 66 11.19 -14.06 -11.51
CA ARG A 66 10.96 -14.81 -12.76
C ARG A 66 9.65 -14.35 -13.42
N PRO A 67 9.57 -13.08 -13.86
CA PRO A 67 8.40 -12.62 -14.59
C PRO A 67 8.28 -13.30 -15.95
N ASP A 68 7.10 -13.25 -16.55
CA ASP A 68 6.94 -13.56 -17.97
C ASP A 68 7.47 -12.35 -18.78
N GLU A 69 8.72 -12.44 -19.25
CA GLU A 69 9.42 -11.34 -19.93
C GLU A 69 8.69 -10.86 -21.20
N SER A 70 7.90 -11.72 -21.85
CA SER A 70 7.10 -11.33 -23.01
C SER A 70 5.99 -10.34 -22.67
N LYS A 71 5.66 -10.20 -21.39
CA LYS A 71 4.60 -9.34 -20.85
C LYS A 71 5.12 -8.10 -20.14
N VAL A 72 6.44 -7.91 -20.08
CA VAL A 72 7.06 -6.78 -19.38
C VAL A 72 7.78 -5.88 -20.37
N SER A 73 7.60 -4.59 -20.20
CA SER A 73 8.41 -3.59 -20.89
C SER A 73 8.88 -2.52 -19.90
N PHE A 74 10.07 -1.97 -20.14
CA PHE A 74 10.68 -0.94 -19.30
C PHE A 74 10.95 0.33 -20.07
N CYS A 75 10.91 1.45 -19.33
CA CYS A 75 11.43 2.74 -19.74
C CYS A 75 12.31 3.25 -18.58
N TRP A 76 13.58 3.55 -18.85
CA TRP A 76 14.56 3.99 -17.85
C TRP A 76 14.79 5.50 -17.88
N GLU A 77 14.37 6.14 -18.95
CA GLU A 77 14.43 7.57 -19.14
C GLU A 77 13.06 8.06 -19.61
N TRP A 78 12.42 8.91 -18.85
CA TRP A 78 11.10 9.41 -19.17
C TRP A 78 10.90 10.82 -18.63
N SER A 79 10.18 11.62 -19.39
CA SER A 79 9.75 12.95 -18.97
C SER A 79 8.26 13.14 -19.25
N PRO A 80 7.61 14.08 -18.55
CA PRO A 80 6.19 14.38 -18.75
C PRO A 80 5.81 14.83 -20.17
N THR A 81 6.77 15.24 -21.00
CA THR A 81 6.53 15.58 -22.41
C THR A 81 6.21 14.36 -23.27
N GLN A 82 6.47 13.14 -22.78
CA GLN A 82 6.26 11.87 -23.48
C GLN A 82 4.89 11.23 -23.16
N MET A 83 3.90 11.99 -22.70
CA MET A 83 2.58 11.46 -22.36
C MET A 83 1.86 10.81 -23.55
N GLU A 84 1.96 11.43 -24.75
CA GLU A 84 1.36 10.88 -25.97
C GLU A 84 2.04 9.57 -26.39
N GLU A 85 3.37 9.50 -26.29
CA GLU A 85 4.12 8.27 -26.55
C GLU A 85 3.73 7.16 -25.59
N LEU A 86 3.51 7.51 -24.32
CA LEU A 86 3.06 6.56 -23.30
C LEU A 86 1.65 6.02 -23.64
N GLU A 87 0.72 6.89 -24.02
CA GLU A 87 -0.63 6.50 -24.42
C GLU A 87 -0.60 5.54 -25.60
N ASN A 88 0.13 5.90 -26.67
CA ASN A 88 0.28 5.08 -27.85
C ASN A 88 0.90 3.70 -27.49
N LYS A 89 1.94 3.69 -26.68
CA LYS A 89 2.57 2.45 -26.22
C LYS A 89 1.63 1.56 -25.43
N ILE A 90 0.79 2.14 -24.56
CA ILE A 90 -0.22 1.40 -23.78
C ILE A 90 -1.20 0.71 -24.74
N ILE A 91 -1.67 1.41 -25.76
CA ILE A 91 -2.61 0.88 -26.76
C ILE A 91 -1.94 -0.22 -27.59
N ASP A 92 -0.78 0.08 -28.20
CA ASP A 92 -0.08 -0.82 -29.13
C ASP A 92 0.37 -2.12 -28.49
N LYS A 93 0.80 -2.06 -27.23
CA LYS A 93 1.28 -3.23 -26.47
C LYS A 93 0.21 -3.85 -25.58
N ASN A 94 -1.02 -3.35 -25.65
CA ASN A 94 -2.14 -3.78 -24.81
C ASN A 94 -1.72 -3.88 -23.33
N ILE A 95 -1.18 -2.77 -22.78
CA ILE A 95 -0.70 -2.71 -21.39
C ILE A 95 -1.88 -2.45 -20.48
N GLN A 96 -2.10 -3.33 -19.49
CA GLN A 96 -3.18 -3.21 -18.51
C GLN A 96 -2.72 -2.60 -17.20
N LEU A 97 -1.39 -2.64 -16.93
CA LEU A 97 -0.83 -2.10 -15.70
C LEU A 97 0.47 -1.35 -15.99
N CYS A 98 0.54 -0.10 -15.58
CA CYS A 98 1.74 0.74 -15.70
C CYS A 98 2.23 1.14 -14.31
N PHE A 99 3.49 0.87 -14.00
CA PHE A 99 4.16 1.37 -12.80
C PHE A 99 5.01 2.58 -13.13
N MET A 100 5.04 3.55 -12.20
CA MET A 100 5.89 4.74 -12.28
C MET A 100 6.69 4.87 -10.98
N ASP A 101 7.99 4.64 -11.04
CA ASP A 101 8.89 4.66 -9.87
C ASP A 101 10.08 5.60 -10.11
N SER A 102 10.11 6.78 -9.51
CA SER A 102 9.14 7.38 -8.60
C SER A 102 8.53 8.64 -9.22
N PHE A 103 7.32 9.00 -8.81
CA PHE A 103 6.60 10.15 -9.36
C PHE A 103 7.40 11.46 -9.20
N GLY A 104 8.08 11.65 -8.06
CA GLY A 104 8.87 12.87 -7.82
C GLY A 104 10.01 13.07 -8.81
N LYS A 105 10.67 11.99 -9.20
CA LYS A 105 11.80 12.04 -10.15
C LYS A 105 11.38 12.29 -11.59
N LEU A 106 10.12 12.06 -11.94
CA LEU A 106 9.59 12.30 -13.29
C LEU A 106 9.62 13.79 -13.67
N PHE A 107 9.65 14.68 -12.68
CA PHE A 107 9.69 16.13 -12.92
C PHE A 107 11.12 16.69 -12.98
N GLY A 108 12.15 15.84 -12.85
CA GLY A 108 13.56 16.25 -12.79
C GLY A 108 13.91 17.03 -11.53
N ASP A 109 15.18 17.45 -11.45
CA ASP A 109 15.69 18.19 -10.28
C ASP A 109 15.15 19.63 -10.18
N SER A 110 14.55 20.15 -11.26
CA SER A 110 13.99 21.49 -11.36
C SER A 110 12.47 21.57 -11.15
N GLY A 111 11.78 20.41 -11.09
CA GLY A 111 10.33 20.37 -10.94
C GLY A 111 9.88 20.56 -9.49
N ASP A 112 9.20 21.68 -9.20
CA ASP A 112 8.58 21.85 -7.90
C ASP A 112 7.26 21.05 -7.83
N MET A 113 7.27 19.97 -7.06
CA MET A 113 6.10 19.13 -6.80
C MET A 113 4.94 19.86 -6.09
N ASN A 114 5.17 21.07 -5.60
CA ASN A 114 4.14 21.90 -4.98
C ASN A 114 3.39 22.75 -5.99
N THR A 115 3.73 22.69 -7.26
CA THR A 115 3.13 23.48 -8.33
C THR A 115 1.82 22.91 -8.85
N ILE A 116 1.05 23.77 -9.50
CA ILE A 116 -0.14 23.40 -10.29
C ILE A 116 0.23 22.43 -11.41
N GLU A 117 1.44 22.49 -11.95
CA GLU A 117 1.95 21.62 -13.00
C GLU A 117 1.93 20.14 -12.60
N ALA A 118 2.32 19.83 -11.37
CA ALA A 118 2.21 18.45 -10.87
C ALA A 118 0.75 17.94 -10.89
N GLY A 119 -0.21 18.83 -10.64
CA GLY A 119 -1.64 18.54 -10.78
C GLY A 119 -2.06 18.27 -12.23
N TYR A 120 -1.54 19.03 -13.19
CA TYR A 120 -1.81 18.79 -14.61
C TYR A 120 -1.30 17.45 -15.10
N TYR A 121 -0.13 17.01 -14.62
CA TYR A 121 0.39 15.69 -14.99
C TYR A 121 -0.44 14.56 -14.42
N MET A 122 -0.90 14.70 -13.17
CA MET A 122 -1.84 13.74 -12.59
C MET A 122 -3.16 13.69 -13.34
N TYR A 123 -3.65 14.84 -13.80
CA TYR A 123 -4.85 14.91 -14.64
C TYR A 123 -4.64 14.22 -15.99
N SER A 124 -3.51 14.46 -16.65
CA SER A 124 -3.16 13.81 -17.92
C SER A 124 -3.06 12.29 -17.77
N LEU A 125 -2.42 11.79 -16.69
CA LEU A 125 -2.38 10.36 -16.41
C LEU A 125 -3.78 9.77 -16.16
N ASN A 126 -4.67 10.49 -15.45
CA ASN A 126 -6.05 10.04 -15.26
C ASN A 126 -6.81 9.94 -16.59
N ASN A 127 -6.59 10.89 -17.53
CA ASN A 127 -7.19 10.84 -18.85
C ASN A 127 -6.70 9.62 -19.65
N ILE A 128 -5.39 9.35 -19.64
CA ILE A 128 -4.82 8.15 -20.27
C ILE A 128 -5.40 6.89 -19.63
N ALA A 129 -5.44 6.81 -18.30
CA ALA A 129 -6.01 5.69 -17.59
C ALA A 129 -7.47 5.43 -17.98
N ALA A 130 -8.31 6.49 -17.97
CA ALA A 130 -9.72 6.39 -18.30
C ALA A 130 -9.94 5.99 -19.78
N LYS A 131 -9.15 6.55 -20.70
CA LYS A 131 -9.25 6.31 -22.14
C LYS A 131 -8.80 4.91 -22.54
N THR A 132 -7.71 4.42 -21.92
CA THR A 132 -7.09 3.14 -22.29
C THR A 132 -7.55 1.97 -21.43
N GLY A 133 -8.15 2.23 -20.29
CA GLY A 133 -8.45 1.22 -19.27
C GLY A 133 -7.21 0.72 -18.52
N CYS A 134 -6.01 1.25 -18.80
CA CYS A 134 -4.78 0.89 -18.08
C CYS A 134 -4.84 1.38 -16.63
N ALA A 135 -4.47 0.51 -15.69
CA ALA A 135 -4.27 0.89 -14.30
C ALA A 135 -2.86 1.46 -14.12
N PHE A 136 -2.74 2.52 -13.32
CA PHE A 136 -1.43 3.06 -12.95
C PHE A 136 -1.18 2.83 -11.46
N VAL A 137 0.04 2.42 -11.14
CA VAL A 137 0.55 2.37 -9.77
C VAL A 137 1.79 3.25 -9.67
N VAL A 138 1.68 4.28 -8.87
CA VAL A 138 2.70 5.34 -8.77
C VAL A 138 3.41 5.23 -7.43
N ALA A 139 4.73 5.03 -7.44
CA ALA A 139 5.55 5.15 -6.24
C ALA A 139 5.79 6.62 -5.90
N HIS A 140 5.68 6.96 -4.62
CA HIS A 140 5.84 8.33 -4.15
C HIS A 140 6.63 8.39 -2.85
N HIS A 141 7.24 9.55 -2.59
CA HIS A 141 7.97 9.79 -1.35
C HIS A 141 7.09 10.49 -0.32
N LEU A 142 7.39 10.25 0.95
CA LEU A 142 6.83 11.02 2.06
C LEU A 142 7.64 12.30 2.28
N LYS A 143 6.99 13.32 2.83
CA LYS A 143 7.67 14.53 3.31
C LYS A 143 8.69 14.14 4.37
N LYS A 144 9.90 14.72 4.26
CA LYS A 144 10.90 14.59 5.34
C LYS A 144 10.31 15.14 6.63
N GLU A 145 10.41 14.40 7.72
CA GLU A 145 10.01 14.92 9.02
C GLU A 145 10.85 16.16 9.34
N GLN A 146 10.18 17.32 9.47
CA GLN A 146 10.82 18.49 10.00
C GLN A 146 11.00 18.26 11.50
N ASN A 147 12.23 18.06 11.95
CA ASN A 147 12.78 18.06 13.32
C ASN A 147 11.74 18.23 14.46
N LYS A 148 10.74 17.39 14.56
CA LYS A 148 10.03 17.21 15.81
C LYS A 148 10.82 16.16 16.57
N GLN A 149 11.44 16.59 17.67
CA GLN A 149 12.05 15.72 18.65
C GLN A 149 11.00 14.66 19.05
N LYS A 150 10.93 13.57 18.30
CA LYS A 150 10.23 12.39 18.78
C LYS A 150 11.07 11.86 19.93
N LYS A 151 10.59 12.03 21.14
CA LYS A 151 11.11 11.35 22.34
C LYS A 151 10.90 9.83 22.28
N ASP A 152 10.26 9.35 21.23
CA ASP A 152 9.83 7.98 21.03
C ASP A 152 10.37 7.47 19.69
N ASN A 153 11.06 6.33 19.73
CA ASN A 153 11.60 5.61 18.56
C ASN A 153 10.51 4.82 17.80
N SER A 154 9.24 5.13 18.00
CA SER A 154 8.16 4.44 17.32
C SER A 154 8.19 4.69 15.80
N PRO A 155 7.90 3.65 14.99
CA PRO A 155 7.86 3.76 13.55
C PRO A 155 6.83 4.81 13.09
N ARG A 156 7.19 5.60 12.08
CA ARG A 156 6.27 6.55 11.47
C ARG A 156 5.23 5.80 10.64
N ILE A 157 3.98 5.80 11.08
CA ILE A 157 2.86 5.30 10.27
C ILE A 157 2.41 6.40 9.32
N PRO A 158 2.49 6.21 7.99
CA PRO A 158 2.10 7.22 7.02
C PRO A 158 0.62 7.60 7.09
N SER A 159 0.35 8.87 6.82
CA SER A 159 -0.98 9.43 6.58
C SER A 159 -1.01 10.16 5.23
N LEU A 160 -2.19 10.52 4.73
CA LEU A 160 -2.30 11.29 3.47
C LEU A 160 -1.59 12.65 3.55
N ASN A 161 -1.52 13.26 4.73
CA ASN A 161 -0.85 14.55 4.94
C ASN A 161 0.68 14.46 4.85
N ASP A 162 1.22 13.24 4.95
CA ASP A 162 2.64 12.99 4.85
C ASP A 162 3.15 12.88 3.42
N PHE A 163 2.25 12.83 2.43
CA PHE A 163 2.66 12.73 1.02
C PHE A 163 3.38 14.01 0.59
N PHE A 164 4.51 13.83 -0.09
CA PHE A 164 5.30 14.97 -0.57
C PHE A 164 4.58 15.68 -1.72
N GLY A 165 4.69 17.00 -1.78
CA GLY A 165 4.18 17.82 -2.86
C GLY A 165 2.76 18.34 -2.65
N SER A 166 2.14 18.74 -3.75
CA SER A 166 0.84 19.41 -3.80
C SER A 166 -0.32 18.48 -3.40
N GLY A 167 -1.32 19.04 -2.73
CA GLY A 167 -2.60 18.36 -2.47
C GLY A 167 -3.30 17.87 -3.75
N TYR A 168 -3.03 18.49 -4.90
CA TYR A 168 -3.56 18.05 -6.20
C TYR A 168 -3.07 16.67 -6.61
N ILE A 169 -1.85 16.27 -6.20
CA ILE A 169 -1.32 14.93 -6.45
C ILE A 169 -2.18 13.88 -5.73
N VAL A 170 -2.42 14.10 -4.43
CA VAL A 170 -3.25 13.20 -3.63
C VAL A 170 -4.71 13.22 -4.09
N ALA A 171 -5.22 14.38 -4.52
CA ALA A 171 -6.57 14.50 -5.07
C ALA A 171 -6.73 13.68 -6.36
N GLY A 172 -5.69 13.64 -7.21
CA GLY A 172 -5.70 12.96 -8.52
C GLY A 172 -5.65 11.44 -8.45
N VAL A 173 -5.31 10.82 -7.31
CA VAL A 173 -5.31 9.36 -7.19
C VAL A 173 -6.64 8.85 -6.63
N ARG A 174 -7.05 7.64 -7.06
CA ARG A 174 -8.25 6.97 -6.54
C ARG A 174 -7.96 6.24 -5.25
N ASP A 175 -6.80 5.60 -5.18
CA ASP A 175 -6.38 4.79 -4.05
C ASP A 175 -5.00 5.23 -3.59
N ALA A 176 -4.77 5.23 -2.28
CA ALA A 176 -3.47 5.53 -1.73
C ALA A 176 -3.10 4.56 -0.60
N TRP A 177 -1.87 4.09 -0.66
CA TRP A 177 -1.27 3.19 0.29
C TRP A 177 -0.06 3.84 0.94
N GLY A 178 0.07 3.71 2.25
CA GLY A 178 1.27 4.10 2.98
C GLY A 178 2.05 2.86 3.40
N MET A 179 3.35 2.83 3.11
CA MET A 179 4.23 1.72 3.51
C MET A 179 5.29 2.23 4.50
N TRP A 180 5.57 1.45 5.55
CA TRP A 180 6.60 1.77 6.53
C TRP A 180 7.24 0.52 7.10
N GLN A 181 8.46 0.66 7.61
CA GLN A 181 9.11 -0.39 8.39
C GLN A 181 8.60 -0.33 9.83
N LYS A 182 8.14 -1.47 10.36
CA LYS A 182 7.60 -1.60 11.73
C LYS A 182 8.69 -1.93 12.76
N GLY A 183 9.80 -2.50 12.34
CA GLY A 183 10.86 -3.06 13.16
C GLY A 183 11.22 -4.45 12.67
N GLU A 184 11.56 -5.32 13.60
CA GLU A 184 11.91 -6.72 13.34
C GLU A 184 11.07 -7.62 14.24
N ASP A 185 10.85 -8.86 13.80
CA ASP A 185 10.26 -9.90 14.65
C ASP A 185 11.30 -10.51 15.62
N THR A 186 10.89 -11.53 16.35
CA THR A 186 11.74 -12.23 17.34
C THR A 186 12.97 -12.92 16.70
N ASP A 187 12.92 -13.20 15.42
CA ASP A 187 13.95 -13.88 14.64
C ASP A 187 14.82 -12.89 13.85
N GLY A 188 14.60 -11.58 14.04
CA GLY A 188 15.30 -10.52 13.33
C GLY A 188 14.78 -10.27 11.91
N THR A 189 13.64 -10.85 11.53
CA THR A 189 13.02 -10.61 10.22
C THR A 189 12.42 -9.22 10.15
N PRO A 190 12.80 -8.37 9.18
CA PRO A 190 12.23 -7.04 9.06
C PRO A 190 10.72 -7.10 8.81
N LEU A 191 9.97 -6.34 9.59
CA LEU A 191 8.52 -6.22 9.47
C LEU A 191 8.13 -4.88 8.83
N TYR A 192 7.12 -4.94 7.96
CA TYR A 192 6.59 -3.76 7.28
C TYR A 192 5.07 -3.71 7.42
N GLY A 193 4.54 -2.50 7.41
CA GLY A 193 3.12 -2.24 7.26
C GLY A 193 2.84 -1.65 5.89
N LEU A 194 1.76 -2.07 5.25
CA LEU A 194 1.21 -1.48 4.04
C LEU A 194 -0.25 -1.12 4.32
N LYS A 195 -0.51 0.15 4.61
CA LYS A 195 -1.82 0.65 5.04
C LYS A 195 -2.57 1.33 3.92
N TYR A 196 -3.87 1.02 3.81
CA TYR A 196 -4.78 1.67 2.90
C TYR A 196 -5.25 3.01 3.48
N LEU A 197 -4.87 4.11 2.84
CA LEU A 197 -5.07 5.46 3.37
C LEU A 197 -6.22 6.21 2.68
N LYS A 198 -6.47 5.91 1.39
CA LYS A 198 -7.51 6.55 0.60
C LYS A 198 -8.22 5.51 -0.25
N ASP A 199 -9.54 5.52 -0.19
CA ASP A 199 -10.44 4.73 -1.03
C ASP A 199 -11.55 5.60 -1.60
N ASN A 200 -11.52 5.81 -2.91
CA ASN A 200 -12.61 6.46 -3.62
C ASN A 200 -13.50 5.43 -4.35
N SER A 201 -13.19 4.14 -4.24
CA SER A 201 -13.91 3.05 -4.89
C SER A 201 -14.89 2.33 -3.97
N GLY A 202 -14.71 2.46 -2.64
CA GLY A 202 -15.50 1.77 -1.63
C GLY A 202 -15.26 0.25 -1.59
N LEU A 203 -14.21 -0.25 -2.23
CA LEU A 203 -13.92 -1.69 -2.33
C LEU A 203 -13.13 -2.23 -1.15
N ILE A 204 -12.36 -1.40 -0.46
CA ILE A 204 -11.52 -1.78 0.67
C ILE A 204 -11.86 -0.89 1.85
N GLU A 205 -11.99 -1.47 3.04
CA GLU A 205 -12.22 -0.69 4.25
C GLU A 205 -11.04 0.24 4.53
N LYS A 206 -11.34 1.49 4.86
CA LYS A 206 -10.33 2.46 5.26
C LYS A 206 -9.56 1.91 6.46
N ASN A 207 -8.25 2.14 6.46
CA ASN A 207 -7.29 1.66 7.45
C ASN A 207 -6.97 0.16 7.41
N TRP A 208 -7.36 -0.54 6.36
CA TRP A 208 -6.85 -1.90 6.15
C TRP A 208 -5.33 -1.88 6.06
N THR A 209 -4.67 -2.76 6.81
CA THR A 209 -3.21 -2.88 6.82
C THR A 209 -2.79 -4.31 6.53
N PHE A 210 -1.91 -4.49 5.56
CA PHE A 210 -1.18 -5.72 5.39
C PHE A 210 0.09 -5.67 6.24
N ASN A 211 0.31 -6.72 7.03
CA ASN A 211 1.59 -6.94 7.66
C ASN A 211 2.45 -7.80 6.73
N LEU A 212 3.62 -7.26 6.39
CA LEU A 212 4.56 -7.92 5.49
C LEU A 212 5.82 -8.24 6.27
N GLY A 213 6.30 -9.48 6.15
CA GLY A 213 7.65 -9.85 6.52
C GLY A 213 8.58 -9.61 5.33
N GLY A 214 9.76 -9.05 5.57
CA GLY A 214 10.82 -8.93 4.58
C GLY A 214 11.83 -10.06 4.73
N CYS A 215 12.41 -10.51 3.64
CA CYS A 215 13.61 -11.33 3.69
C CYS A 215 14.81 -10.42 3.42
N GLU A 216 15.71 -10.26 4.37
CA GLU A 216 16.86 -9.37 4.26
C GLU A 216 17.76 -9.75 3.09
N GLU A 217 17.99 -11.04 2.90
CA GLU A 217 18.85 -11.55 1.83
C GLU A 217 18.21 -11.34 0.44
N SER A 218 16.95 -11.72 0.27
CA SER A 218 16.25 -11.65 -1.01
C SER A 218 15.54 -10.34 -1.27
N GLN A 219 15.27 -9.53 -0.24
CA GLN A 219 14.43 -8.33 -0.32
C GLN A 219 13.00 -8.59 -0.84
N ARG A 220 12.53 -9.83 -0.73
CA ARG A 220 11.14 -10.20 -1.04
C ARG A 220 10.26 -10.00 0.17
N PHE A 221 9.03 -9.62 -0.10
CA PHE A 221 8.00 -9.56 0.93
C PHE A 221 7.15 -10.82 0.91
N HIS A 222 6.65 -11.19 2.06
CA HIS A 222 5.61 -12.21 2.24
C HIS A 222 4.56 -11.68 3.23
N LEU A 223 3.36 -12.21 3.17
CA LEU A 223 2.36 -11.87 4.18
C LEU A 223 2.77 -12.47 5.52
N PHE A 224 2.83 -11.62 6.53
CA PHE A 224 3.15 -12.01 7.90
C PHE A 224 1.85 -12.15 8.70
N GLY A 225 1.58 -13.35 9.21
CA GLY A 225 0.36 -13.66 9.92
C GLY A 225 -0.78 -14.16 9.03
N ASN A 226 -1.98 -14.30 9.59
CA ASN A 226 -3.15 -14.82 8.88
C ASN A 226 -3.64 -13.89 7.76
N LYS A 227 -4.26 -14.48 6.74
CA LYS A 227 -4.86 -13.79 5.59
C LYS A 227 -5.68 -12.56 6.01
N GLY A 228 -5.33 -11.42 5.46
CA GLY A 228 -5.94 -10.15 5.79
C GLY A 228 -5.48 -9.72 7.18
N GLY A 229 -4.37 -8.99 7.20
CA GLY A 229 -3.79 -8.53 8.43
C GLY A 229 -4.85 -7.97 9.35
N MET A 230 -5.25 -8.76 10.35
CA MET A 230 -5.81 -8.13 11.53
C MET A 230 -4.69 -7.28 12.08
N GLU A 231 -4.79 -6.01 11.75
CA GLU A 231 -4.08 -4.98 12.46
C GLU A 231 -4.08 -5.29 13.93
N GLU A 232 -3.00 -5.00 14.54
CA GLU A 232 -3.06 -4.43 15.89
C GLU A 232 -4.22 -3.44 15.84
N LEU A 233 -5.32 -3.83 16.48
CA LEU A 233 -6.50 -2.99 16.65
C LEU A 233 -5.96 -1.65 17.14
N ASP A 234 -5.96 -0.62 16.28
CA ASP A 234 -5.35 0.66 16.58
C ASP A 234 -5.90 1.09 17.94
N GLU A 235 -5.04 1.40 18.88
CA GLU A 235 -5.45 1.80 20.23
C GLU A 235 -6.49 2.92 20.19
N ARG A 236 -6.46 3.74 19.13
CA ARG A 236 -7.40 4.81 18.86
C ARG A 236 -8.75 4.36 18.32
N MET A 237 -8.87 3.11 17.87
CA MET A 237 -10.17 2.59 17.43
C MET A 237 -11.11 2.48 18.63
N ASN A 238 -12.34 2.92 18.44
CA ASN A 238 -13.38 2.67 19.43
C ASN A 238 -13.72 1.17 19.50
N ILE A 239 -14.28 0.75 20.61
CA ILE A 239 -14.62 -0.65 20.90
C ILE A 239 -15.52 -1.25 19.82
N LYS A 240 -16.51 -0.48 19.34
CA LYS A 240 -17.47 -0.90 18.28
C LYS A 240 -16.73 -1.28 16.99
N SER A 241 -15.80 -0.46 16.54
CA SER A 241 -14.99 -0.72 15.34
C SER A 241 -14.08 -1.94 15.52
N LYS A 242 -13.47 -2.10 16.69
CA LYS A 242 -12.65 -3.28 17.03
C LYS A 242 -13.47 -4.57 16.98
N LEU A 243 -14.64 -4.57 17.59
CA LEU A 243 -15.56 -5.71 17.56
C LEU A 243 -16.07 -6.04 16.16
N HIS A 244 -16.43 -5.03 15.38
CA HIS A 244 -16.87 -5.22 13.99
C HIS A 244 -15.79 -5.92 13.15
N ILE A 245 -14.55 -5.50 13.26
CA ILE A 245 -13.42 -6.13 12.57
C ILE A 245 -13.25 -7.58 13.03
N LEU A 246 -13.23 -7.83 14.34
CA LEU A 246 -13.06 -9.18 14.90
C LEU A 246 -14.15 -10.15 14.44
N LEU A 247 -15.40 -9.72 14.47
CA LEU A 247 -16.54 -10.53 14.08
C LEU A 247 -16.55 -10.81 12.57
N LYS A 248 -16.21 -9.80 11.73
CA LYS A 248 -16.23 -9.92 10.28
C LYS A 248 -15.09 -10.78 9.73
N THR A 249 -13.90 -10.73 10.34
CA THR A 249 -12.72 -11.47 9.88
C THR A 249 -12.70 -12.93 10.32
N ASN A 250 -13.50 -13.30 11.31
CA ASN A 250 -13.51 -14.65 11.88
C ASN A 250 -14.82 -15.41 11.66
N THR A 251 -15.69 -14.96 10.76
CA THR A 251 -16.89 -15.74 10.40
C THR A 251 -16.52 -17.00 9.63
N PRO A 252 -17.13 -18.18 9.95
CA PRO A 252 -18.32 -18.39 10.78
C PRO A 252 -18.03 -18.92 12.21
N ARG A 253 -17.19 -18.27 12.99
CA ARG A 253 -16.89 -18.67 14.36
C ARG A 253 -17.79 -17.94 15.36
N TRP A 254 -18.34 -18.65 16.34
CA TRP A 254 -18.98 -18.07 17.51
C TRP A 254 -17.92 -17.64 18.54
N PHE A 255 -18.11 -16.48 19.14
CA PHE A 255 -17.26 -15.95 20.19
C PHE A 255 -18.07 -15.72 21.45
N SER A 256 -17.49 -16.04 22.63
CA SER A 256 -18.00 -15.54 23.89
C SER A 256 -17.67 -14.05 24.06
N VAL A 257 -18.39 -13.37 24.93
CA VAL A 257 -18.09 -11.96 25.25
C VAL A 257 -16.71 -11.84 25.90
N GLU A 258 -16.30 -12.83 26.65
CA GLU A 258 -15.01 -12.93 27.30
C GLU A 258 -13.89 -13.08 26.27
N GLU A 259 -14.04 -13.95 25.27
CA GLU A 259 -13.08 -14.08 24.16
C GLU A 259 -12.91 -12.78 23.37
N LEU A 260 -14.02 -12.08 23.11
CA LEU A 260 -13.98 -10.79 22.43
C LEU A 260 -13.33 -9.70 23.28
N HIS A 261 -13.64 -9.68 24.58
CA HIS A 261 -13.02 -8.78 25.54
C HIS A 261 -11.52 -9.00 25.60
N ASP A 262 -11.06 -10.23 25.69
CA ASP A 262 -9.65 -10.59 25.74
C ASP A 262 -8.95 -10.21 24.43
N ALA A 263 -9.56 -10.47 23.29
CA ALA A 263 -8.99 -10.13 21.98
C ALA A 263 -8.76 -8.61 21.78
N ILE A 264 -9.60 -7.75 22.38
CA ILE A 264 -9.45 -6.29 22.30
C ILE A 264 -8.67 -5.67 23.47
N SER A 265 -8.46 -6.40 24.56
CA SER A 265 -7.80 -5.92 25.79
C SER A 265 -6.33 -6.37 25.91
N THR A 266 -5.94 -7.49 25.33
CA THR A 266 -4.68 -8.19 25.62
C THR A 266 -3.47 -7.74 24.81
N LYS A 267 -3.48 -6.59 24.15
CA LYS A 267 -2.25 -6.13 23.49
C LYS A 267 -1.44 -5.24 24.41
N LYS A 268 -0.24 -5.74 24.78
CA LYS A 268 0.83 -4.89 25.29
C LYS A 268 1.07 -3.78 24.29
N THR A 269 0.89 -2.53 24.69
CA THR A 269 1.33 -1.37 23.92
C THR A 269 2.85 -1.44 23.75
N PHE A 270 3.38 -0.83 22.70
CA PHE A 270 4.84 -0.65 22.51
C PHE A 270 5.50 0.04 23.72
N SER A 271 4.71 0.74 24.55
CA SER A 271 5.12 1.35 25.83
C SER A 271 5.04 0.41 27.05
N GLY A 272 4.64 -0.85 26.85
CA GLY A 272 4.51 -1.81 27.96
C GLY A 272 3.26 -1.64 28.83
N ALA A 273 2.39 -0.67 28.55
CA ALA A 273 1.12 -0.48 29.24
C ALA A 273 0.04 -1.41 28.68
N THR A 274 -0.73 -2.05 29.51
CA THR A 274 -1.91 -2.84 29.14
C THR A 274 -3.12 -1.90 29.03
N SER A 275 -3.71 -1.81 27.84
CA SER A 275 -5.01 -1.15 27.67
C SER A 275 -6.10 -2.08 28.21
N THR A 276 -6.66 -1.77 29.36
CA THR A 276 -7.80 -2.51 29.90
C THR A 276 -9.11 -1.89 29.41
N VAL A 277 -9.83 -2.65 28.60
CA VAL A 277 -11.20 -2.30 28.18
C VAL A 277 -12.17 -2.87 29.21
N ASP A 278 -13.18 -2.09 29.66
CA ASP A 278 -14.21 -2.59 30.56
C ASP A 278 -15.15 -3.56 29.80
N ILE A 279 -15.34 -4.77 30.31
CA ILE A 279 -16.21 -5.80 29.73
C ILE A 279 -17.66 -5.32 29.55
N ARG A 280 -18.14 -4.41 30.40
CA ARG A 280 -19.47 -3.81 30.26
C ARG A 280 -19.57 -2.95 29.00
N SER A 281 -18.48 -2.26 28.65
CA SER A 281 -18.40 -1.49 27.42
C SER A 281 -18.42 -2.41 26.19
N VAL A 282 -17.77 -3.56 26.23
CA VAL A 282 -17.83 -4.57 25.16
C VAL A 282 -19.25 -5.08 24.96
N LYS A 283 -19.93 -5.45 26.07
CA LYS A 283 -21.34 -5.90 26.01
C LYS A 283 -22.28 -4.85 25.42
N ARG A 284 -22.14 -3.58 25.81
CA ARG A 284 -22.94 -2.48 25.30
C ARG A 284 -22.77 -2.29 23.81
N GLU A 285 -21.54 -2.29 23.31
CA GLU A 285 -21.24 -2.10 21.87
C GLU A 285 -21.68 -3.30 21.03
N LEU A 286 -21.61 -4.53 21.56
CA LEU A 286 -22.16 -5.71 20.91
C LEU A 286 -23.67 -5.62 20.74
N LEU A 287 -24.39 -5.19 21.75
CA LEU A 287 -25.84 -4.97 21.65
C LEU A 287 -26.17 -3.93 20.58
N GLY A 288 -25.43 -2.82 20.52
CA GLY A 288 -25.58 -1.82 19.47
C GLY A 288 -25.34 -2.36 18.05
N LEU A 289 -24.38 -3.27 17.86
CA LEU A 289 -24.14 -3.91 16.55
C LEU A 289 -25.28 -4.86 16.16
N VAL A 290 -25.89 -5.57 17.13
CA VAL A 290 -27.05 -6.45 16.89
C VAL A 290 -28.27 -5.62 16.51
N ASP A 291 -28.52 -4.50 17.20
CA ASP A 291 -29.62 -3.59 16.90
C ASP A 291 -29.50 -2.93 15.52
N ASP A 292 -28.26 -2.58 15.11
CA ASP A 292 -27.97 -2.02 13.79
C ASP A 292 -28.19 -3.07 12.68
N ALA A 293 -27.78 -4.33 12.92
CA ALA A 293 -27.99 -5.43 11.98
C ALA A 293 -29.47 -5.85 11.84
N ALA A 294 -30.29 -5.63 12.88
CA ALA A 294 -31.71 -5.94 12.84
C ALA A 294 -32.54 -4.88 12.08
N LYS A 295 -31.93 -3.72 11.74
CA LYS A 295 -32.57 -2.62 11.00
C LYS A 295 -32.26 -2.62 9.51
N THR A 296 -31.34 -3.48 9.05
CA THR A 296 -30.96 -3.71 7.65
C THR A 296 -31.58 -4.99 7.12
#